data_3a1e4a32fa89e96059c6f8233e25673a
#
_entry.id   3a1e4a32fa89e96059c6f8233e25673a
#
_cell.length_a   1.000
_cell.length_b   1.000
_cell.length_c   1.000
_cell.angle_alpha   90.00
_cell.angle_beta   90.00
_cell.angle_gamma   90.00
#
_symmetry.space_group_name_H-M   'P 1'
#
loop_
_entity.id
_entity.type
_entity.pdbx_description
1 polymer ?
#
loop_
_entity_poly.entity_id
_entity_poly.type
_entity_poly.pdbx_seq_one_letter_code
_entity_poly.pdbx_strand_id
1 'polypeptide(L)'
;MDERTAQSLASSGLLDGVPRELYEETLVKLKVREKSYLEGELLLRLGSRPEAMGVVVDGYVRIDFYDDDGNASTITMVGRGGMFAEAVACAGDPSIVQVQAASDVRVLWLDMNRMMTGRVMRETPYVGVIMANNVRMLARKNTLLVRKLQLLSQKRLRDRIKLYLVQRESGMLPK
;
A
#
# COMPACT_ATOMS: atom_id res chain seq x y z
N MET A 1 -13.09 15.90 7.75
CA MET A 1 -11.82 15.10 7.79
C MET A 1 -10.89 15.70 8.83
N ASP A 2 -10.29 14.88 9.72
CA ASP A 2 -9.32 15.39 10.70
C ASP A 2 -7.95 15.68 10.06
N GLU A 3 -7.12 16.50 10.75
CA GLU A 3 -5.81 16.94 10.25
C GLU A 3 -4.84 15.76 10.07
N ARG A 4 -4.90 14.73 10.92
CA ARG A 4 -4.05 13.53 10.80
C ARG A 4 -4.36 12.75 9.53
N THR A 5 -5.64 12.59 9.21
CA THR A 5 -6.10 11.94 7.97
C THR A 5 -5.63 12.72 6.75
N ALA A 6 -5.77 14.05 6.76
CA ALA A 6 -5.30 14.90 5.67
C ALA A 6 -3.80 14.81 5.46
N GLN A 7 -3.00 14.83 6.52
CA GLN A 7 -1.54 14.69 6.46
C GLN A 7 -1.11 13.30 5.97
N SER A 8 -1.80 12.24 6.40
CA SER A 8 -1.49 10.87 5.97
C SER A 8 -1.76 10.67 4.48
N LEU A 9 -2.86 11.23 3.99
CA LEU A 9 -3.18 11.24 2.56
C LEU A 9 -2.15 12.04 1.75
N ALA A 10 -1.76 13.22 2.22
CA ALA A 10 -0.72 14.01 1.57
C ALA A 10 0.62 13.27 1.53
N SER A 11 1.03 12.62 2.63
CA SER A 11 2.28 11.86 2.68
C SER A 11 2.24 10.55 1.87
N SER A 12 1.06 10.01 1.59
CA SER A 12 0.91 8.80 0.78
C SER A 12 1.26 9.01 -0.70
N GLY A 13 1.19 10.25 -1.20
CA GLY A 13 1.31 10.57 -2.62
C GLY A 13 0.09 10.16 -3.45
N LEU A 14 -0.93 9.56 -2.84
CA LEU A 14 -2.13 9.10 -3.56
C LEU A 14 -2.95 10.26 -4.11
N LEU A 15 -3.05 11.36 -3.36
CA LEU A 15 -3.77 12.57 -3.73
C LEU A 15 -2.87 13.67 -4.32
N ASP A 16 -1.64 13.35 -4.74
CA ASP A 16 -0.76 14.32 -5.40
C ASP A 16 -1.45 14.91 -6.65
N GLY A 17 -1.48 16.24 -6.72
CA GLY A 17 -2.18 16.96 -7.79
C GLY A 17 -3.68 17.18 -7.56
N VAL A 18 -4.24 16.70 -6.45
CA VAL A 18 -5.58 17.07 -5.98
C VAL A 18 -5.44 18.27 -5.03
N PRO A 19 -6.21 19.36 -5.19
CA PRO A 19 -6.23 20.45 -4.21
C PRO A 19 -6.65 19.96 -2.83
N ARG A 20 -5.95 20.40 -1.78
CA ARG A 20 -6.17 19.90 -0.40
C ARG A 20 -7.59 20.16 0.10
N GLU A 21 -8.17 21.30 -0.29
CA GLU A 21 -9.54 21.68 0.02
C GLU A 21 -10.60 20.72 -0.58
N LEU A 22 -10.22 19.96 -1.61
CA LEU A 22 -11.10 18.99 -2.27
C LEU A 22 -10.90 17.54 -1.78
N TYR A 23 -9.98 17.29 -0.85
CA TYR A 23 -9.73 15.94 -0.33
C TYR A 23 -11.00 15.31 0.24
N GLU A 24 -11.68 16.02 1.13
CA GLU A 24 -12.88 15.50 1.80
C GLU A 24 -14.01 15.21 0.82
N GLU A 25 -14.30 16.14 -0.08
CA GLU A 25 -15.30 15.96 -1.14
C GLU A 25 -14.96 14.75 -2.02
N THR A 26 -13.69 14.62 -2.42
CA THR A 26 -13.21 13.50 -3.24
C THR A 26 -13.39 12.17 -2.53
N LEU A 27 -12.99 12.08 -1.26
CA LEU A 27 -13.12 10.84 -0.46
C LEU A 27 -14.59 10.45 -0.26
N VAL A 28 -15.48 11.42 -0.03
CA VAL A 28 -16.93 11.20 0.09
C VAL A 28 -17.49 10.64 -1.23
N LYS A 29 -17.17 11.25 -2.37
CA LYS A 29 -17.60 10.78 -3.69
C LYS A 29 -17.08 9.37 -4.00
N LEU A 30 -15.86 9.05 -3.59
CA LEU A 30 -15.26 7.71 -3.70
C LEU A 30 -15.81 6.71 -2.68
N LYS A 31 -16.64 7.17 -1.73
CA LYS A 31 -17.17 6.36 -0.63
C LYS A 31 -16.04 5.68 0.17
N VAL A 32 -14.97 6.40 0.42
CA VAL A 32 -13.87 5.94 1.28
C VAL A 32 -14.41 5.68 2.69
N ARG A 33 -14.03 4.55 3.27
CA ARG A 33 -14.42 4.14 4.62
C ARG A 33 -13.22 4.18 5.53
N GLU A 34 -13.36 4.80 6.68
CA GLU A 34 -12.38 4.74 7.75
C GLU A 34 -12.73 3.62 8.72
N LYS A 35 -11.74 2.84 9.14
CA LYS A 35 -11.90 1.79 10.13
C LYS A 35 -10.69 1.72 11.05
N SER A 36 -10.96 1.55 12.36
CA SER A 36 -9.94 1.29 13.37
C SER A 36 -9.85 -0.20 13.67
N TYR A 37 -8.64 -0.64 14.02
CA TYR A 37 -8.33 -2.00 14.42
C TYR A 37 -7.43 -1.96 15.64
N LEU A 38 -7.64 -2.88 16.56
CA LEU A 38 -6.76 -3.08 17.72
C LEU A 38 -5.54 -3.89 17.29
N GLU A 39 -4.45 -3.78 18.05
CA GLU A 39 -3.27 -4.60 17.86
C GLU A 39 -3.63 -6.09 17.79
N GLY A 40 -3.06 -6.80 16.81
CA GLY A 40 -3.34 -8.22 16.56
C GLY A 40 -4.54 -8.50 15.67
N GLU A 41 -5.42 -7.54 15.39
CA GLU A 41 -6.56 -7.78 14.50
C GLU A 41 -6.11 -7.96 13.03
N LEU A 42 -6.83 -8.84 12.32
CA LEU A 42 -6.59 -9.08 10.89
C LEU A 42 -7.32 -8.05 10.03
N LEU A 43 -6.57 -7.38 9.16
CA LEU A 43 -7.09 -6.46 8.16
C LEU A 43 -7.33 -7.17 6.82
N LEU A 44 -6.45 -8.12 6.47
CA LEU A 44 -6.56 -8.93 5.25
C LEU A 44 -6.14 -10.36 5.58
N ARG A 45 -6.98 -11.32 5.22
CA ARG A 45 -6.69 -12.75 5.41
C ARG A 45 -6.00 -13.31 4.18
N LEU A 46 -5.05 -14.22 4.41
CA LEU A 46 -4.48 -15.06 3.36
C LEU A 46 -5.61 -15.74 2.56
N GLY A 47 -5.48 -15.77 1.24
CA GLY A 47 -6.47 -16.38 0.33
C GLY A 47 -7.74 -15.56 0.09
N SER A 48 -7.99 -14.48 0.84
CA SER A 48 -9.13 -13.61 0.58
C SER A 48 -8.92 -12.75 -0.68
N ARG A 49 -10.03 -12.28 -1.29
CA ARG A 49 -10.03 -11.39 -2.46
C ARG A 49 -10.48 -9.99 -2.04
N PRO A 50 -9.56 -9.09 -1.65
CA PRO A 50 -9.95 -7.73 -1.27
C PRO A 50 -10.35 -6.93 -2.51
N GLU A 51 -11.41 -6.13 -2.38
CA GLU A 51 -11.84 -5.16 -3.40
C GLU A 51 -11.31 -3.75 -3.10
N ALA A 52 -10.75 -3.55 -1.91
CA ALA A 52 -10.27 -2.26 -1.44
C ALA A 52 -8.80 -2.31 -1.04
N MET A 53 -8.10 -1.23 -1.32
CA MET A 53 -6.77 -0.96 -0.78
C MET A 53 -6.86 -0.16 0.51
N GLY A 54 -5.86 -0.32 1.39
CA GLY A 54 -5.75 0.42 2.65
C GLY A 54 -4.69 1.51 2.61
N VAL A 55 -5.00 2.68 3.19
CA VAL A 55 -4.03 3.74 3.51
C VAL A 55 -3.97 3.87 5.03
N VAL A 56 -2.78 3.73 5.62
CA VAL A 56 -2.60 3.85 7.07
C VAL A 56 -2.67 5.32 7.47
N VAL A 57 -3.62 5.67 8.34
CA VAL A 57 -3.77 7.02 8.90
C VAL A 57 -2.91 7.19 10.15
N ASP A 58 -2.92 6.17 11.01
CA ASP A 58 -2.18 6.15 12.28
C ASP A 58 -1.85 4.70 12.65
N GLY A 59 -0.76 4.48 13.41
CA GLY A 59 -0.31 3.14 13.76
C GLY A 59 0.46 2.42 12.65
N TYR A 60 0.55 1.10 12.78
CA TYR A 60 1.32 0.23 11.87
C TYR A 60 0.55 -1.03 11.54
N VAL A 61 0.69 -1.50 10.30
CA VAL A 61 0.30 -2.85 9.88
C VAL A 61 1.51 -3.65 9.49
N ARG A 62 1.48 -4.96 9.76
CA ARG A 62 2.49 -5.93 9.36
C ARG A 62 1.94 -6.77 8.21
N ILE A 63 2.76 -6.97 7.18
CA ILE A 63 2.44 -7.82 6.04
C ILE A 63 3.30 -9.06 6.14
N ASP A 64 2.66 -10.21 6.29
CA ASP A 64 3.30 -11.51 6.46
C ASP A 64 2.99 -12.44 5.28
N PHE A 65 4.00 -13.20 4.88
CA PHE A 65 3.87 -14.35 4.00
C PHE A 65 3.97 -15.62 4.85
N TYR A 66 3.23 -16.65 4.45
CA TYR A 66 3.26 -17.95 5.09
C TYR A 66 3.81 -19.00 4.11
N ASP A 67 4.74 -19.81 4.55
CA ASP A 67 5.21 -20.96 3.79
C ASP A 67 4.24 -22.15 3.91
N ASP A 68 4.54 -23.24 3.18
CA ASP A 68 3.70 -24.45 3.16
C ASP A 68 3.63 -25.15 4.53
N ASP A 69 4.62 -24.91 5.40
CA ASP A 69 4.66 -25.43 6.77
C ASP A 69 3.92 -24.53 7.77
N GLY A 70 3.39 -23.39 7.30
CA GLY A 70 2.64 -22.43 8.12
C GLY A 70 3.52 -21.46 8.91
N ASN A 71 4.84 -21.39 8.63
CA ASN A 71 5.71 -20.41 9.27
C ASN A 71 5.49 -19.03 8.66
N ALA A 72 5.33 -18.02 9.53
CA ALA A 72 5.18 -16.65 9.11
C ALA A 72 6.53 -15.96 8.87
N SER A 73 6.66 -15.27 7.74
CA SER A 73 7.79 -14.39 7.44
C SER A 73 7.29 -12.99 7.16
N THR A 74 7.74 -12.00 7.94
CA THR A 74 7.37 -10.61 7.74
C THR A 74 8.07 -10.04 6.51
N ILE A 75 7.27 -9.63 5.52
CA ILE A 75 7.75 -8.98 4.31
C ILE A 75 8.09 -7.52 4.59
N THR A 76 7.18 -6.81 5.30
CA THR A 76 7.34 -5.39 5.58
C THR A 76 6.37 -4.91 6.67
N MET A 77 6.71 -3.78 7.27
CA MET A 77 5.83 -2.97 8.10
C MET A 77 5.38 -1.74 7.31
N VAL A 78 4.11 -1.40 7.41
CA VAL A 78 3.52 -0.22 6.76
C VAL A 78 2.99 0.71 7.84
N GLY A 79 3.57 1.89 7.91
CA GLY A 79 3.16 2.94 8.86
C GLY A 79 2.34 4.04 8.17
N ARG A 80 2.18 5.14 8.88
CA ARG A 80 1.41 6.31 8.48
C ARG A 80 1.71 6.78 7.05
N GLY A 81 0.68 7.03 6.25
CA GLY A 81 0.77 7.41 4.85
C GLY A 81 1.15 6.25 3.91
N GLY A 82 1.53 5.11 4.47
CA GLY A 82 1.81 3.92 3.67
C GLY A 82 0.53 3.24 3.17
N MET A 83 0.66 2.49 2.07
CA MET A 83 -0.47 1.79 1.44
C MET A 83 -0.18 0.30 1.33
N PHE A 84 -1.25 -0.48 1.40
CA PHE A 84 -1.20 -1.94 1.29
C PHE A 84 -2.44 -2.49 0.56
N ALA A 85 -2.37 -3.74 0.14
CA ALA A 85 -3.40 -4.47 -0.61
C ALA A 85 -3.76 -3.90 -1.99
N GLU A 86 -3.12 -2.83 -2.47
CA GLU A 86 -3.43 -2.21 -3.76
C GLU A 86 -3.22 -3.14 -4.95
N ALA A 87 -2.16 -3.94 -4.95
CA ALA A 87 -1.87 -4.87 -6.03
C ALA A 87 -2.95 -5.95 -6.14
N VAL A 88 -3.29 -6.56 -5.00
CA VAL A 88 -4.28 -7.65 -4.91
C VAL A 88 -5.69 -7.14 -5.22
N ALA A 89 -6.06 -5.96 -4.70
CA ALA A 89 -7.34 -5.33 -4.96
C ALA A 89 -7.53 -4.95 -6.44
N CYS A 90 -6.44 -4.53 -7.11
CA CYS A 90 -6.49 -4.23 -8.56
C CYS A 90 -6.51 -5.49 -9.43
N ALA A 91 -5.78 -6.54 -9.05
CA ALA A 91 -5.69 -7.78 -9.81
C ALA A 91 -6.95 -8.66 -9.66
N GLY A 92 -7.66 -8.55 -8.53
CA GLY A 92 -8.81 -9.41 -8.21
C GLY A 92 -8.41 -10.85 -7.85
N ASP A 93 -7.13 -11.09 -7.60
CA ASP A 93 -6.58 -12.39 -7.24
C ASP A 93 -6.72 -12.68 -5.73
N PRO A 94 -6.65 -13.96 -5.30
CA PRO A 94 -6.52 -14.29 -3.90
C PRO A 94 -5.24 -13.73 -3.32
N SER A 95 -5.30 -13.16 -2.11
CA SER A 95 -4.12 -12.63 -1.43
C SER A 95 -3.16 -13.76 -1.04
N ILE A 96 -1.91 -13.63 -1.44
CA ILE A 96 -0.80 -14.52 -1.02
C ILE A 96 -0.15 -14.06 0.28
N VAL A 97 -0.64 -12.97 0.88
CA VAL A 97 -0.14 -12.40 2.13
C VAL A 97 -1.28 -12.17 3.10
N GLN A 98 -0.95 -12.09 4.37
CA GLN A 98 -1.83 -11.65 5.45
C GLN A 98 -1.42 -10.25 5.91
N VAL A 99 -2.38 -9.42 6.28
CA VAL A 99 -2.12 -8.10 6.88
C VAL A 99 -2.75 -8.06 8.26
N GLN A 100 -1.93 -7.76 9.26
CA GLN A 100 -2.32 -7.70 10.66
C GLN A 100 -1.93 -6.34 11.28
N ALA A 101 -2.75 -5.83 12.18
CA ALA A 101 -2.43 -4.65 12.98
C ALA A 101 -1.23 -4.96 13.90
N ALA A 102 -0.16 -4.22 13.76
CA ALA A 102 1.05 -4.35 14.58
C ALA A 102 1.06 -3.35 15.76
N SER A 103 0.08 -2.48 15.81
CA SER A 103 -0.34 -1.60 16.90
C SER A 103 -1.80 -1.27 16.68
N ASP A 104 -2.44 -0.54 17.58
CA ASP A 104 -3.71 0.09 17.25
C ASP A 104 -3.54 0.94 16.00
N VAL A 105 -4.41 0.74 14.99
CA VAL A 105 -4.24 1.33 13.66
C VAL A 105 -5.56 1.86 13.12
N ARG A 106 -5.50 3.03 12.47
CA ARG A 106 -6.60 3.60 11.67
C ARG A 106 -6.26 3.50 10.19
N VAL A 107 -7.21 3.04 9.39
CA VAL A 107 -7.03 2.79 7.96
C VAL A 107 -8.19 3.39 7.17
N LEU A 108 -7.84 4.07 6.07
CA LEU A 108 -8.80 4.44 5.03
C LEU A 108 -8.84 3.32 3.99
N TRP A 109 -10.03 2.84 3.69
CA TRP A 109 -10.28 1.82 2.68
C TRP A 109 -10.87 2.45 1.41
N LEU A 110 -10.16 2.29 0.31
CA LEU A 110 -10.55 2.78 -1.02
C LEU A 110 -10.92 1.60 -1.90
N ASP A 111 -12.18 1.57 -2.34
CA ASP A 111 -12.70 0.53 -3.23
C ASP A 111 -12.13 0.72 -4.64
N MET A 112 -11.23 -0.18 -5.05
CA MET A 112 -10.53 -0.11 -6.32
C MET A 112 -11.44 -0.45 -7.50
N ASN A 113 -12.32 -1.45 -7.34
CA ASN A 113 -13.26 -1.83 -8.38
C ASN A 113 -14.20 -0.67 -8.70
N ARG A 114 -14.69 0.02 -7.67
CA ARG A 114 -15.52 1.20 -7.82
C ARG A 114 -14.78 2.33 -8.55
N MET A 115 -13.54 2.61 -8.17
CA MET A 115 -12.73 3.67 -8.78
C MET A 115 -12.44 3.41 -10.26
N MET A 116 -12.35 2.14 -10.67
CA MET A 116 -12.13 1.74 -12.06
C MET A 116 -13.40 1.75 -12.91
N THR A 117 -14.59 1.98 -12.33
CA THR A 117 -15.83 2.05 -13.13
C THR A 117 -15.88 3.34 -13.93
N GLY A 118 -16.26 3.23 -15.20
CA GLY A 118 -16.35 4.39 -16.10
C GLY A 118 -17.34 5.47 -15.63
N ARG A 119 -18.31 5.12 -14.81
CA ARG A 119 -19.25 6.08 -14.20
C ARG A 119 -18.52 6.96 -13.18
N VAL A 120 -17.83 6.37 -12.21
CA VAL A 120 -17.10 7.09 -11.15
C VAL A 120 -16.00 7.96 -11.77
N MET A 121 -15.31 7.46 -12.79
CA MET A 121 -14.29 8.23 -13.51
C MET A 121 -14.85 9.49 -14.18
N ARG A 122 -16.10 9.46 -14.66
CA ARG A 122 -16.75 10.66 -15.27
C ARG A 122 -17.35 11.62 -14.25
N GLU A 123 -17.90 11.07 -13.17
CA GLU A 123 -18.69 11.85 -12.19
C GLU A 123 -17.84 12.43 -11.04
N THR A 124 -16.61 11.91 -10.86
CA THR A 124 -15.74 12.32 -9.75
C THR A 124 -14.50 13.01 -10.29
N PRO A 125 -14.34 14.32 -10.07
CA PRO A 125 -13.10 15.02 -10.39
C PRO A 125 -11.89 14.32 -9.76
N TYR A 126 -10.74 14.40 -10.42
CA TYR A 126 -9.45 13.86 -9.95
C TYR A 126 -9.34 12.34 -9.81
N VAL A 127 -10.36 11.51 -10.05
CA VAL A 127 -10.21 10.05 -10.01
C VAL A 127 -9.10 9.58 -10.95
N GLY A 128 -9.03 10.13 -12.15
CA GLY A 128 -7.95 9.83 -13.09
C GLY A 128 -6.55 10.16 -12.55
N VAL A 129 -6.43 11.27 -11.79
CA VAL A 129 -5.17 11.65 -11.12
C VAL A 129 -4.83 10.65 -10.03
N ILE A 130 -5.79 10.27 -9.19
CA ILE A 130 -5.61 9.29 -8.11
C ILE A 130 -5.21 7.92 -8.69
N MET A 131 -5.86 7.48 -9.74
CA MET A 131 -5.51 6.23 -10.43
C MET A 131 -4.09 6.28 -11.04
N ALA A 132 -3.71 7.39 -11.68
CA ALA A 132 -2.37 7.57 -12.19
C ALA A 132 -1.31 7.54 -11.08
N ASN A 133 -1.60 8.14 -9.92
CA ASN A 133 -0.72 8.09 -8.75
C ASN A 133 -0.60 6.66 -8.22
N ASN A 134 -1.72 5.92 -8.11
CA ASN A 134 -1.70 4.52 -7.71
C ASN A 134 -0.83 3.67 -8.65
N VAL A 135 -0.96 3.84 -9.97
CA VAL A 135 -0.13 3.14 -10.96
C VAL A 135 1.35 3.47 -10.77
N ARG A 136 1.71 4.76 -10.57
CA ARG A 136 3.11 5.15 -10.31
C ARG A 136 3.66 4.50 -9.04
N MET A 137 2.85 4.38 -8.01
CA MET A 137 3.25 3.76 -6.74
C MET A 137 3.42 2.25 -6.89
N LEU A 138 2.53 1.56 -7.58
CA LEU A 138 2.68 0.15 -7.94
C LEU A 138 3.96 -0.09 -8.75
N ALA A 139 4.22 0.77 -9.75
CA ALA A 139 5.44 0.70 -10.55
C ALA A 139 6.72 0.86 -9.70
N ARG A 140 6.72 1.80 -8.75
CA ARG A 140 7.84 1.99 -7.79
C ARG A 140 8.03 0.77 -6.89
N LYS A 141 6.95 0.21 -6.33
CA LYS A 141 7.01 -1.02 -5.53
C LYS A 141 7.54 -2.20 -6.34
N ASN A 142 7.07 -2.36 -7.58
CA ASN A 142 7.57 -3.40 -8.48
C ASN A 142 9.08 -3.25 -8.76
N THR A 143 9.54 -2.03 -9.08
CA THR A 143 10.97 -1.75 -9.27
C THR A 143 11.78 -2.10 -8.02
N LEU A 144 11.28 -1.78 -6.83
CA LEU A 144 11.93 -2.14 -5.56
C LEU A 144 12.01 -3.66 -5.36
N LEU A 145 10.94 -4.39 -5.69
CA LEU A 145 10.93 -5.85 -5.61
C LEU A 145 11.94 -6.48 -6.57
N VAL A 146 12.03 -5.98 -7.82
CA VAL A 146 13.03 -6.44 -8.79
C VAL A 146 14.46 -6.22 -8.27
N ARG A 147 14.75 -5.09 -7.65
CA ARG A 147 16.05 -4.82 -7.02
C ARG A 147 16.36 -5.79 -5.88
N LYS A 148 15.37 -6.06 -5.01
CA LYS A 148 15.52 -7.07 -3.95
C LYS A 148 15.79 -8.46 -4.54
N LEU A 149 15.10 -8.85 -5.61
CA LEU A 149 15.35 -10.12 -6.31
C LEU A 149 16.77 -10.17 -6.90
N GLN A 150 17.27 -9.07 -7.49
CA GLN A 150 18.65 -8.99 -7.96
C GLN A 150 19.67 -9.22 -6.84
N LEU A 151 19.41 -8.67 -5.65
CA LEU A 151 20.27 -8.94 -4.47
C LEU A 151 20.24 -10.42 -4.08
N LEU A 152 19.05 -10.99 -3.97
CA LEU A 152 18.87 -12.38 -3.57
C LEU A 152 19.43 -13.39 -4.59
N SER A 153 19.47 -13.04 -5.87
CA SER A 153 20.02 -13.86 -6.95
C SER A 153 21.55 -13.95 -6.94
N GLN A 154 22.26 -13.08 -6.20
CA GLN A 154 23.72 -13.15 -6.08
C GLN A 154 24.13 -14.41 -5.32
N LYS A 155 24.87 -15.29 -5.98
CA LYS A 155 25.30 -16.58 -5.42
C LYS A 155 26.27 -16.42 -4.24
N ARG A 156 27.17 -15.42 -4.32
CA ARG A 156 28.19 -15.19 -3.28
C ARG A 156 27.75 -14.07 -2.34
N LEU A 157 27.88 -14.29 -1.04
CA LEU A 157 27.56 -13.28 -0.02
C LEU A 157 28.30 -11.95 -0.25
N ARG A 158 29.59 -12.02 -0.64
CA ARG A 158 30.40 -10.83 -0.94
C ARG A 158 29.78 -9.96 -2.04
N ASP A 159 29.28 -10.58 -3.12
CA ASP A 159 28.70 -9.87 -4.26
C ASP A 159 27.33 -9.29 -3.88
N ARG A 160 26.56 -10.01 -3.05
CA ARG A 160 25.30 -9.51 -2.47
C ARG A 160 25.52 -8.27 -1.61
N ILE A 161 26.52 -8.27 -0.72
CA ILE A 161 26.86 -7.13 0.12
C ILE A 161 27.31 -5.93 -0.72
N LYS A 162 28.17 -6.14 -1.71
CA LYS A 162 28.62 -5.08 -2.62
C LYS A 162 27.45 -4.43 -3.35
N LEU A 163 26.58 -5.25 -3.96
CA LEU A 163 25.43 -4.76 -4.70
C LEU A 163 24.45 -4.02 -3.77
N TYR A 164 24.23 -4.52 -2.55
CA TYR A 164 23.39 -3.85 -1.54
C TYR A 164 23.94 -2.45 -1.21
N LEU A 165 25.25 -2.33 -0.94
CA LEU A 165 25.87 -1.04 -0.61
C LEU A 165 25.74 -0.05 -1.78
N VAL A 166 26.02 -0.49 -3.01
CA VAL A 166 25.89 0.36 -4.21
C VAL A 166 24.44 0.82 -4.41
N GLN A 167 23.47 -0.08 -4.28
CA GLN A 167 22.05 0.28 -4.45
C GLN A 167 21.55 1.21 -3.33
N ARG A 168 22.07 1.06 -2.13
CA ARG A 168 21.74 1.93 -1.00
C ARG A 168 22.34 3.33 -1.13
N GLU A 169 23.60 3.43 -1.51
CA GLU A 169 24.29 4.71 -1.74
C GLU A 169 23.66 5.52 -2.89
N SER A 170 23.24 4.84 -3.96
CA SER A 170 22.56 5.46 -5.10
C SER A 170 21.08 5.78 -4.85
N GLY A 171 20.57 5.57 -3.63
CA GLY A 171 19.16 5.82 -3.28
C GLY A 171 18.16 4.85 -3.95
N MET A 172 18.65 3.75 -4.50
CA MET A 172 17.81 2.74 -5.17
C MET A 172 17.08 1.82 -4.19
N LEU A 173 17.58 1.70 -2.96
CA LEU A 173 16.94 1.04 -1.84
C LEU A 173 16.63 2.04 -0.73
N PRO A 174 15.55 1.87 0.04
CA PRO A 174 15.26 2.70 1.20
C PRO A 174 16.37 2.60 2.25
N LYS A 175 16.59 3.69 2.96
CA LYS A 175 17.54 3.78 4.07
C LYS A 175 17.10 2.93 5.26
#